data_597fc736896362f7945b6719d2afb89a
#
_entry.id   597fc736896362f7945b6719d2afb89a
#
_cell.length_a   1.000
_cell.length_b   1.000
_cell.length_c   1.000
_cell.angle_alpha   90.00
_cell.angle_beta   90.00
_cell.angle_gamma   90.00
#
_symmetry.space_group_name_H-M   'P 1'
#
loop_
_entity.id
_entity.type
_entity.pdbx_description
1 polymer ?
#
loop_
_entity_poly.entity_id
_entity_poly.type
_entity_poly.pdbx_seq_one_letter_code
_entity_poly.pdbx_strand_id
1 'polypeptide(L)'
;MVTTQEHHTLEEPITGKSRPIVLEATMEEYHHHPDHFEHAVHVPEVVNMFPQFDWSKGAQWGMTIDLNACIGCNACLVACQAENNIPVVGKEQVRRGREMHWIRLDRYFTGDQNDPQVVNQPMACV
;
A
#
# COMPACT_ATOMS: atom_id res chain seq x y z
N MET A 1 -18.73 11.85 16.72
CA MET A 1 -17.29 12.09 16.59
C MET A 1 -16.80 11.17 15.48
N VAL A 2 -16.38 11.70 14.35
CA VAL A 2 -15.87 10.87 13.26
C VAL A 2 -14.48 10.42 13.64
N THR A 3 -14.25 9.12 13.83
CA THR A 3 -12.94 8.59 14.11
C THR A 3 -12.28 8.22 12.79
N THR A 4 -11.03 8.62 12.60
CA THR A 4 -10.24 8.25 11.42
C THR A 4 -9.78 6.80 11.46
N GLN A 5 -9.98 6.11 12.56
CA GLN A 5 -9.56 4.71 12.75
C GLN A 5 -10.30 3.73 11.86
N GLU A 6 -11.57 3.99 11.55
CA GLU A 6 -12.36 3.14 10.66
C GLU A 6 -11.81 3.09 9.23
N HIS A 7 -11.10 4.14 8.80
CA HIS A 7 -10.48 4.19 7.49
C HIS A 7 -9.25 3.28 7.35
N HIS A 8 -8.66 2.87 8.48
CA HIS A 8 -7.50 2.00 8.53
C HIS A 8 -7.83 0.53 8.80
N THR A 9 -9.12 0.19 8.94
CA THR A 9 -9.54 -1.19 9.09
C THR A 9 -9.64 -1.89 7.73
N LEU A 10 -9.35 -3.18 7.71
CA LEU A 10 -9.54 -4.02 6.51
C LEU A 10 -10.99 -4.44 6.31
N GLU A 11 -11.83 -4.23 7.30
CA GLU A 11 -13.26 -4.50 7.21
C GLU A 11 -14.04 -3.23 6.90
N GLU A 12 -15.02 -3.34 6.03
CA GLU A 12 -15.94 -2.26 5.76
C GLU A 12 -16.92 -2.12 6.93
N PRO A 13 -17.00 -0.94 7.60
CA PRO A 13 -17.74 -0.81 8.85
C PRO A 13 -19.25 -1.02 8.70
N ILE A 14 -19.82 -0.86 7.51
CA ILE A 14 -21.26 -1.01 7.25
C ILE A 14 -21.62 -2.45 6.90
N THR A 15 -20.84 -3.10 6.04
CA THR A 15 -21.17 -4.42 5.50
C THR A 15 -20.41 -5.55 6.18
N GLY A 16 -19.36 -5.26 6.94
CA GLY A 16 -18.46 -6.24 7.56
C GLY A 16 -17.65 -7.05 6.55
N LYS A 17 -17.64 -6.63 5.27
CA LYS A 17 -16.86 -7.32 4.25
C LYS A 17 -15.39 -6.92 4.34
N SER A 18 -14.51 -7.89 4.17
CA SER A 18 -13.08 -7.62 4.05
C SER A 18 -12.79 -6.83 2.78
N ARG A 19 -11.95 -5.80 2.90
CA ARG A 19 -11.44 -5.07 1.75
C ARG A 19 -10.21 -5.78 1.22
N PRO A 20 -10.10 -6.02 -0.08
CA PRO A 20 -8.93 -6.64 -0.68
C PRO A 20 -7.78 -5.65 -0.87
N ILE A 21 -7.45 -4.89 0.18
CA ILE A 21 -6.36 -3.91 0.17
C ILE A 21 -5.03 -4.58 0.53
N VAL A 22 -5.09 -5.50 1.49
CA VAL A 22 -3.96 -6.32 1.91
C VAL A 22 -4.30 -7.76 1.57
N LEU A 23 -3.45 -8.37 0.76
CA LEU A 23 -3.59 -9.76 0.35
C LEU A 23 -2.67 -10.60 1.22
N GLU A 24 -3.26 -11.48 2.00
CA GLU A 24 -2.55 -12.40 2.88
C GLU A 24 -3.11 -13.81 2.75
N ALA A 25 -2.25 -14.78 2.87
CA ALA A 25 -2.60 -16.18 2.89
C ALA A 25 -1.63 -16.95 3.77
N THR A 26 -2.06 -18.09 4.28
CA THR A 26 -1.16 -19.02 4.95
C THR A 26 -0.22 -19.68 3.95
N MET A 27 0.92 -20.19 4.43
CA MET A 27 1.86 -20.92 3.58
C MET A 27 1.21 -22.19 2.98
N GLU A 28 0.30 -22.81 3.70
CA GLU A 28 -0.46 -23.97 3.24
C GLU A 28 -1.38 -23.61 2.07
N GLU A 29 -2.13 -22.52 2.20
CA GLU A 29 -2.99 -21.99 1.11
C GLU A 29 -2.16 -21.63 -0.12
N TYR A 30 -1.02 -20.95 0.05
CA TYR A 30 -0.14 -20.62 -1.04
C TYR A 30 0.41 -21.85 -1.77
N HIS A 31 0.76 -22.92 -1.05
CA HIS A 31 1.21 -24.17 -1.67
C HIS A 31 0.11 -24.88 -2.45
N HIS A 32 -1.13 -24.80 -1.99
CA HIS A 32 -2.27 -25.41 -2.69
C HIS A 32 -2.79 -24.56 -3.85
N HIS A 33 -2.71 -23.24 -3.73
CA HIS A 33 -3.22 -22.26 -4.69
C HIS A 33 -2.21 -21.14 -4.88
N PRO A 34 -1.11 -21.35 -5.63
CA PRO A 34 -0.08 -20.35 -5.83
C PRO A 34 -0.57 -19.11 -6.61
N ASP A 35 -1.67 -19.25 -7.33
CA ASP A 35 -2.37 -18.19 -8.08
C ASP A 35 -3.44 -17.45 -7.25
N HIS A 36 -3.55 -17.74 -5.94
CA HIS A 36 -4.55 -17.14 -5.05
C HIS A 36 -4.59 -15.62 -5.14
N PHE A 37 -3.43 -14.98 -5.17
CA PHE A 37 -3.35 -13.52 -5.20
C PHE A 37 -3.71 -12.89 -6.55
N GLU A 38 -3.55 -13.62 -7.65
CA GLU A 38 -3.89 -13.14 -8.98
C GLU A 38 -5.41 -12.98 -9.16
N HIS A 39 -6.17 -13.81 -8.45
CA HIS A 39 -7.63 -13.84 -8.53
C HIS A 39 -8.33 -13.12 -7.37
N ALA A 40 -7.58 -12.69 -6.37
CA ALA A 40 -8.15 -12.03 -5.18
C ALA A 40 -8.77 -10.66 -5.50
N VAL A 41 -8.28 -9.98 -6.52
CA VAL A 41 -8.78 -8.67 -6.96
C VAL A 41 -9.17 -8.74 -8.43
N HIS A 42 -10.42 -8.36 -8.71
CA HIS A 42 -10.86 -8.24 -10.10
C HIS A 42 -10.18 -7.03 -10.76
N VAL A 43 -9.33 -7.29 -11.73
CA VAL A 43 -8.69 -6.25 -12.56
C VAL A 43 -9.48 -6.15 -13.87
N PRO A 44 -10.12 -5.00 -14.15
CA PRO A 44 -10.83 -4.82 -15.41
C PRO A 44 -9.84 -4.79 -16.58
N GLU A 45 -10.32 -5.12 -17.77
CA GLU A 45 -9.53 -5.02 -18.99
C GLU A 45 -9.04 -3.57 -19.19
N VAL A 46 -7.74 -3.43 -19.41
CA VAL A 46 -7.13 -2.11 -19.63
C VAL A 46 -7.40 -1.68 -21.06
N VAL A 47 -8.32 -0.72 -21.23
CA VAL A 47 -8.62 -0.11 -22.53
C VAL A 47 -7.82 1.19 -22.64
N ASN A 48 -6.86 1.22 -23.55
CA ASN A 48 -6.04 2.39 -23.81
C ASN A 48 -6.45 3.06 -25.13
N MET A 49 -6.51 4.38 -25.13
CA MET A 49 -6.73 5.18 -26.36
C MET A 49 -5.48 5.21 -27.25
N PHE A 50 -4.33 4.90 -26.70
CA PHE A 50 -3.04 4.89 -27.40
C PHE A 50 -2.44 3.49 -27.38
N PRO A 51 -1.57 3.15 -28.35
CA PRO A 51 -0.80 1.91 -28.30
C PRO A 51 -0.03 1.82 -27.00
N GLN A 52 -0.08 0.67 -26.36
CA GLN A 52 0.68 0.46 -25.13
C GLN A 52 2.17 0.51 -25.43
N PHE A 53 2.92 1.15 -24.55
CA PHE A 53 4.37 1.20 -24.66
C PHE A 53 4.95 -0.21 -24.46
N ASP A 54 5.96 -0.55 -25.26
CA ASP A 54 6.65 -1.85 -25.17
C ASP A 54 7.70 -1.81 -24.05
N TRP A 55 7.32 -2.24 -22.87
CA TRP A 55 8.16 -2.28 -21.68
C TRP A 55 9.23 -3.38 -21.72
N SER A 56 9.24 -4.26 -22.72
CA SER A 56 10.24 -5.30 -22.87
C SER A 56 11.57 -4.79 -23.40
N LYS A 57 11.60 -3.55 -23.89
CA LYS A 57 12.79 -2.94 -24.49
C LYS A 57 13.51 -2.01 -23.52
N GLY A 58 14.83 -2.17 -23.44
CA GLY A 58 15.70 -1.33 -22.64
C GLY A 58 15.84 -1.80 -21.20
N ALA A 59 16.56 -1.01 -20.40
CA ALA A 59 16.73 -1.25 -18.97
C ALA A 59 15.47 -0.79 -18.22
N GLN A 60 14.95 -1.65 -17.36
CA GLN A 60 13.81 -1.37 -16.48
C GLN A 60 14.25 -1.45 -15.03
N TRP A 61 13.70 -0.59 -14.21
CA TRP A 61 13.89 -0.65 -12.76
C TRP A 61 12.68 -1.30 -12.11
N GLY A 62 12.92 -2.24 -11.24
CA GLY A 62 11.90 -2.85 -10.40
C GLY A 62 12.28 -2.75 -8.93
N MET A 63 11.30 -2.52 -8.08
CA MET A 63 11.47 -2.52 -6.63
C MET A 63 10.48 -3.51 -6.02
N THR A 64 10.98 -4.42 -5.21
CA THR A 64 10.14 -5.33 -4.43
C THR A 64 10.31 -5.01 -2.95
N ILE A 65 9.20 -4.91 -2.25
CA ILE A 65 9.16 -4.68 -0.80
C ILE A 65 8.61 -5.94 -0.15
N ASP A 66 9.41 -6.58 0.71
CA ASP A 66 8.98 -7.72 1.50
C ASP A 66 8.09 -7.24 2.67
N LEU A 67 6.78 -7.40 2.52
CA LEU A 67 5.81 -6.99 3.52
C LEU A 67 5.85 -7.86 4.79
N ASN A 68 6.34 -9.11 4.70
CA ASN A 68 6.52 -9.96 5.88
C ASN A 68 7.68 -9.46 6.76
N ALA A 69 8.70 -8.86 6.15
CA ALA A 69 9.84 -8.28 6.87
C ALA A 69 9.63 -6.81 7.27
N CYS A 70 8.61 -6.15 6.73
CA CYS A 70 8.37 -4.73 6.96
C CYS A 70 7.86 -4.46 8.38
N ILE A 71 8.66 -3.77 9.18
CA ILE A 71 8.30 -3.35 10.56
C ILE A 71 7.75 -1.91 10.63
N GLY A 72 7.56 -1.25 9.50
CA GLY A 72 7.04 0.13 9.47
C GLY A 72 7.99 1.19 10.04
N CYS A 73 9.29 1.01 9.93
CA CYS A 73 10.31 1.90 10.51
C CYS A 73 10.46 3.25 9.80
N ASN A 74 9.81 3.47 8.66
CA ASN A 74 9.87 4.68 7.83
C ASN A 74 11.26 4.98 7.21
N ALA A 75 12.23 4.09 7.27
CA ALA A 75 13.56 4.32 6.69
C ALA A 75 13.50 4.62 5.18
N CYS A 76 12.64 3.92 4.44
CA CYS A 76 12.41 4.16 3.01
C CYS A 76 11.84 5.55 2.72
N LEU A 77 10.95 6.07 3.60
CA LEU A 77 10.40 7.42 3.48
C LEU A 77 11.49 8.46 3.65
N VAL A 78 12.29 8.31 4.71
CA VAL A 78 13.39 9.25 5.01
C VAL A 78 14.45 9.21 3.91
N ALA A 79 14.80 8.04 3.42
CA ALA A 79 15.74 7.89 2.31
C ALA A 79 15.23 8.58 1.04
N CYS A 80 13.94 8.39 0.69
CA CYS A 80 13.31 9.06 -0.43
C CYS A 80 13.32 10.58 -0.30
N GLN A 81 12.99 11.08 0.89
CA GLN A 81 12.99 12.52 1.17
C GLN A 81 14.40 13.12 1.06
N ALA A 82 15.39 12.44 1.59
CA ALA A 82 16.78 12.90 1.58
C ALA A 82 17.37 12.90 0.16
N GLU A 83 17.16 11.83 -0.60
CA GLU A 83 17.71 11.67 -1.95
C GLU A 83 17.05 12.64 -2.95
N ASN A 84 15.75 12.83 -2.85
CA ASN A 84 14.99 13.67 -3.78
C ASN A 84 14.79 15.11 -3.29
N ASN A 85 15.43 15.48 -2.18
CA ASN A 85 15.30 16.80 -1.57
C ASN A 85 13.83 17.25 -1.41
N ILE A 86 12.98 16.34 -0.96
CA ILE A 86 11.58 16.64 -0.74
C ILE A 86 11.46 17.57 0.46
N PRO A 87 10.80 18.73 0.33
CA PRO A 87 10.74 19.69 1.41
C PRO A 87 9.96 19.18 2.61
N VAL A 88 10.54 19.32 3.78
CA VAL A 88 9.84 19.07 5.05
C VAL A 88 9.18 20.38 5.48
N VAL A 89 7.86 20.43 5.36
CA VAL A 89 7.06 21.60 5.70
C VAL A 89 6.20 21.32 6.94
N GLY A 90 5.88 22.36 7.68
CA GLY A 90 5.05 22.21 8.87
C GLY A 90 3.58 21.94 8.54
N LYS A 91 2.82 21.60 9.57
CA LYS A 91 1.39 21.27 9.52
C LYS A 91 0.54 22.30 8.76
N GLU A 92 0.87 23.57 8.88
CA GLU A 92 0.15 24.66 8.19
C GLU A 92 0.27 24.57 6.67
N GLN A 93 1.44 24.21 6.16
CA GLN A 93 1.66 24.06 4.72
C GLN A 93 1.01 22.78 4.18
N VAL A 94 1.05 21.70 4.96
CA VAL A 94 0.33 20.47 4.62
C VAL A 94 -1.17 20.73 4.53
N ARG A 95 -1.72 21.51 5.46
CA ARG A 95 -3.15 21.89 5.45
C ARG A 95 -3.53 22.71 4.21
N ARG A 96 -2.59 23.45 3.65
CA ARG A 96 -2.76 24.20 2.38
C ARG A 96 -2.52 23.37 1.13
N GLY A 97 -2.28 22.06 1.27
CA GLY A 97 -2.01 21.17 0.15
C GLY A 97 -0.65 21.37 -0.51
N ARG A 98 0.31 22.00 0.20
CA ARG A 98 1.62 22.31 -0.39
C ARG A 98 2.53 21.10 -0.50
N GLU A 99 2.41 20.13 0.39
CA GLU A 99 3.33 19.02 0.47
C GLU A 99 2.64 17.68 0.55
N MET A 100 3.19 16.72 -0.18
CA MET A 100 2.87 15.30 -0.10
C MET A 100 4.15 14.50 -0.27
N HIS A 101 4.42 13.56 0.64
CA HIS A 101 5.55 12.65 0.49
C HIS A 101 5.33 11.69 -0.69
N TRP A 102 6.40 11.40 -1.43
CA TRP A 102 6.33 10.51 -2.59
C TRP A 102 6.17 9.05 -2.19
N ILE A 103 6.75 8.66 -1.06
CA ILE A 103 6.48 7.38 -0.43
C ILE A 103 5.69 7.64 0.84
N ARG A 104 4.62 6.90 1.05
CA ARG A 104 3.87 6.88 2.30
C ARG A 104 3.86 5.48 2.88
N LEU A 105 3.67 5.37 4.17
CA LEU A 105 3.48 4.10 4.86
C LEU A 105 2.04 4.02 5.36
N ASP A 106 1.25 3.22 4.69
CA ASP A 106 -0.11 2.93 5.11
C ASP A 106 -0.10 1.80 6.15
N ARG A 107 -0.95 1.92 7.17
CA ARG A 107 -1.12 0.92 8.21
C ARG A 107 -2.57 0.49 8.26
N TYR A 108 -2.78 -0.82 8.23
CA TYR A 108 -4.09 -1.43 8.31
C TYR A 108 -4.16 -2.31 9.55
N PHE A 109 -5.32 -2.34 10.18
CA PHE A 109 -5.53 -3.07 11.41
C PHE A 109 -6.64 -4.08 11.24
N THR A 110 -6.44 -5.28 11.77
CA THR A 110 -7.44 -6.35 11.86
C THR A 110 -7.43 -6.96 13.25
N GLY A 111 -8.43 -7.78 13.56
CA GLY A 111 -8.53 -8.50 14.83
C GLY A 111 -9.20 -7.70 15.95
N ASP A 112 -9.08 -8.22 17.16
CA ASP A 112 -9.67 -7.62 18.37
C ASP A 112 -8.87 -6.39 18.82
N GLN A 113 -9.56 -5.44 19.45
CA GLN A 113 -8.93 -4.23 19.99
C GLN A 113 -7.82 -4.51 21.04
N ASN A 114 -7.91 -5.64 21.74
CA ASN A 114 -6.91 -6.05 22.74
C ASN A 114 -5.76 -6.87 22.14
N ASP A 115 -5.95 -7.38 20.91
CA ASP A 115 -4.93 -8.13 20.18
C ASP A 115 -4.96 -7.75 18.68
N PRO A 116 -4.65 -6.48 18.35
CA PRO A 116 -4.71 -6.01 16.98
C PRO A 116 -3.56 -6.55 16.14
N GLN A 117 -3.89 -7.04 14.97
CA GLN A 117 -2.90 -7.33 13.94
C GLN A 117 -2.67 -6.07 13.10
N VAL A 118 -1.44 -5.82 12.74
CA VAL A 118 -1.04 -4.61 11.99
C VAL A 118 -0.28 -5.01 10.74
N VAL A 119 -0.74 -4.52 9.61
CA VAL A 119 0.00 -4.64 8.34
C VAL A 119 0.54 -3.27 7.93
N ASN A 120 1.84 -3.22 7.70
CA ASN A 120 2.50 -2.03 7.17
C ASN A 120 2.68 -2.19 5.66
N GLN A 121 2.19 -1.21 4.90
CA GLN A 121 2.27 -1.23 3.44
C GLN A 121 2.92 0.06 2.94
N PRO A 122 4.22 0.03 2.65
CA PRO A 122 4.88 1.13 1.96
C PRO A 122 4.34 1.26 0.55
N MET A 123 3.86 2.45 0.21
CA MET A 123 3.30 2.79 -1.09
C MET A 123 4.19 3.81 -1.77
N ALA A 124 4.82 3.41 -2.86
CA ALA A 124 5.55 4.34 -3.72
C ALA A 124 4.57 5.19 -4.56
N CYS A 125 5.04 6.34 -5.03
CA CYS A 125 4.31 7.08 -6.05
C CYS A 125 4.41 6.32 -7.39
N VAL A 126 3.31 6.17 -8.08
CA VAL A 126 3.15 5.56 -9.40
C VAL A 126 2.51 6.54 -10.36
#